data_e63d0e4124893173a2a20602e3dfc870
#
_entry.id   e63d0e4124893173a2a20602e3dfc870
#
_cell.length_a   1.000
_cell.length_b   1.000
_cell.length_c   1.000
_cell.angle_alpha   90.00
_cell.angle_beta   90.00
_cell.angle_gamma   90.00
#
_symmetry.space_group_name_H-M   'P 1'
#
loop_
_entity.id
_entity.type
_entity.pdbx_description
1 polymer ?
#
loop_
_entity_poly.entity_id
_entity_poly.type
_entity_poly.pdbx_seq_one_letter_code
_entity_poly.pdbx_strand_id
1 'polypeptide(L)'
;MRRLPAVLAEPLETPVYGTVFGQRTAALHRLKAGDEVILVPDPPGIDDPNVWVHAPGGDVVGHLRPDIGAPLASWMIDGGRCGARVAFVGSDDVASWRRLVITLQYRDIAAD
;
A
#
# COMPACT_ATOMS: atom_id res chain seq x y z
N MET A 1 -17.20 1.67 -17.46
CA MET A 1 -17.27 1.86 -16.01
C MET A 1 -16.23 0.99 -15.33
N ARG A 2 -15.51 1.56 -14.40
CA ARG A 2 -14.45 0.88 -13.69
C ARG A 2 -15.07 -0.03 -12.62
N ARG A 3 -14.61 -1.28 -12.57
CA ARG A 3 -15.08 -2.21 -11.55
C ARG A 3 -14.12 -2.20 -10.36
N LEU A 4 -14.67 -2.06 -9.16
CA LEU A 4 -13.91 -2.14 -7.93
C LEU A 4 -13.31 -3.55 -7.78
N PRO A 5 -12.00 -3.67 -7.50
CA PRO A 5 -11.42 -4.97 -7.18
C PRO A 5 -12.09 -5.60 -5.95
N ALA A 6 -12.27 -6.91 -6.00
CA ALA A 6 -12.92 -7.63 -4.90
C ALA A 6 -12.21 -7.40 -3.57
N VAL A 7 -10.89 -7.22 -3.59
CA VAL A 7 -10.10 -6.99 -2.38
C VAL A 7 -10.46 -5.69 -1.68
N LEU A 8 -11.15 -4.76 -2.35
CA LEU A 8 -11.55 -3.48 -1.80
C LEU A 8 -13.03 -3.40 -1.48
N ALA A 9 -13.78 -4.50 -1.60
CA ALA A 9 -15.20 -4.50 -1.27
C ALA A 9 -15.45 -4.04 0.16
N GLU A 10 -14.49 -4.32 1.06
CA GLU A 10 -14.50 -3.84 2.44
C GLU A 10 -13.09 -3.37 2.78
N PRO A 11 -12.93 -2.52 3.81
CA PRO A 11 -11.59 -2.15 4.26
C PRO A 11 -10.74 -3.38 4.54
N LEU A 12 -9.52 -3.37 4.04
CA LEU A 12 -8.63 -4.52 4.09
C LEU A 12 -7.36 -4.15 4.83
N GLU A 13 -7.01 -4.92 5.86
CA GLU A 13 -5.69 -4.81 6.47
C GLU A 13 -4.73 -5.74 5.75
N THR A 14 -3.55 -5.25 5.47
CA THR A 14 -2.52 -6.03 4.80
C THR A 14 -1.13 -5.65 5.29
N PRO A 15 -0.24 -6.64 5.43
CA PRO A 15 1.16 -6.34 5.68
C PRO A 15 1.79 -5.63 4.48
N VAL A 16 2.84 -4.86 4.75
CA VAL A 16 3.70 -4.26 3.73
C VAL A 16 5.01 -5.03 3.72
N TYR A 17 5.39 -5.51 2.55
CA TYR A 17 6.60 -6.33 2.37
C TYR A 17 7.78 -5.48 1.94
N GLY A 18 8.97 -6.02 2.15
CA GLY A 18 10.20 -5.39 1.67
C GLY A 18 10.63 -4.19 2.48
N THR A 19 10.17 -4.07 3.72
CA THR A 19 10.48 -2.90 4.56
C THR A 19 11.92 -2.88 5.06
N VAL A 20 12.64 -3.99 4.94
CA VAL A 20 14.02 -4.11 5.45
C VAL A 20 15.09 -3.70 4.44
N PHE A 21 14.72 -3.39 3.21
CA PHE A 21 15.70 -3.09 2.17
C PHE A 21 16.14 -1.64 2.20
N GLY A 22 17.47 -1.43 2.18
CA GLY A 22 18.03 -0.10 2.07
C GLY A 22 17.57 0.84 3.17
N GLN A 23 17.13 2.03 2.78
CA GLN A 23 16.70 3.06 3.72
C GLN A 23 15.23 2.94 4.12
N ARG A 24 14.54 1.90 3.68
CA ARG A 24 13.13 1.72 3.98
C ARG A 24 12.89 1.54 5.48
N THR A 25 13.81 0.91 6.18
CA THR A 25 13.70 0.73 7.63
C THR A 25 13.65 2.08 8.35
N ALA A 26 14.47 3.04 7.93
CA ALA A 26 14.45 4.37 8.52
C ALA A 26 13.10 5.07 8.27
N ALA A 27 12.57 4.95 7.06
CA ALA A 27 11.25 5.51 6.75
C ALA A 27 10.16 4.85 7.58
N LEU A 28 10.25 3.54 7.75
CA LEU A 28 9.30 2.78 8.58
C LEU A 28 9.29 3.31 10.02
N HIS A 29 10.47 3.56 10.58
CA HIS A 29 10.57 3.98 11.98
C HIS A 29 9.99 5.36 12.24
N ARG A 30 9.75 6.15 11.19
CA ARG A 30 9.10 7.46 11.32
C ARG A 30 7.59 7.39 11.29
N LEU A 31 7.03 6.21 10.97
CA LEU A 31 5.58 6.00 10.88
C LEU A 31 5.03 5.57 12.23
N LYS A 32 3.78 5.91 12.46
CA LYS A 32 3.02 5.46 13.63
C LYS A 32 1.59 5.16 13.22
N ALA A 33 0.90 4.39 14.04
CA ALA A 33 -0.50 4.04 13.77
C ALA A 33 -1.33 5.31 13.54
N GLY A 34 -2.16 5.27 12.52
CA GLY A 34 -2.99 6.39 12.12
C GLY A 34 -2.39 7.29 11.06
N ASP A 35 -1.09 7.20 10.81
CA ASP A 35 -0.46 7.99 9.74
C ASP A 35 -0.97 7.56 8.38
N GLU A 36 -1.13 8.52 7.48
CA GLU A 36 -1.43 8.20 6.08
C GLU A 36 -0.16 7.76 5.37
N VAL A 37 -0.31 6.81 4.46
CA VAL A 37 0.74 6.44 3.51
C VAL A 37 0.17 6.56 2.11
N ILE A 38 1.06 6.64 1.13
CA ILE A 38 0.69 6.90 -0.25
C ILE A 38 0.92 5.62 -1.05
N LEU A 39 -0.10 5.20 -1.79
CA LEU A 39 -0.01 4.05 -2.67
C LEU A 39 0.35 4.53 -4.07
N VAL A 40 1.37 3.93 -4.66
CA VAL A 40 1.85 4.30 -5.99
C VAL A 40 1.84 3.06 -6.87
N PRO A 41 0.94 3.00 -7.87
CA PRO A 41 0.88 1.83 -8.75
C PRO A 41 2.01 1.85 -9.76
N ASP A 42 2.52 0.66 -10.11
CA ASP A 42 3.47 0.52 -11.20
C ASP A 42 2.82 0.90 -12.52
N PRO A 43 3.58 1.50 -13.43
CA PRO A 43 3.03 1.89 -14.74
C PRO A 43 2.67 0.66 -15.58
N PRO A 44 1.79 0.84 -16.60
CA PRO A 44 1.46 -0.25 -17.51
C PRO A 44 2.72 -0.78 -18.22
N GLY A 45 2.69 -2.07 -18.54
CA GLY A 45 3.81 -2.71 -19.25
C GLY A 45 4.83 -3.38 -18.35
N ILE A 46 4.66 -3.27 -17.05
CA ILE A 46 5.49 -4.00 -16.11
C ILE A 46 4.93 -5.43 -15.98
N ASP A 47 5.83 -6.41 -16.08
CA ASP A 47 5.43 -7.82 -16.05
C ASP A 47 4.70 -8.19 -14.77
N ASP A 48 5.19 -7.68 -13.64
CA ASP A 48 4.59 -7.93 -12.33
C ASP A 48 4.12 -6.61 -11.74
N PRO A 49 3.01 -6.06 -12.24
CA PRO A 49 2.52 -4.80 -11.72
C PRO A 49 2.20 -4.91 -10.23
N ASN A 50 2.50 -3.87 -9.49
CA ASN A 50 2.31 -3.88 -8.05
C ASN A 50 2.02 -2.47 -7.56
N VAL A 51 1.75 -2.36 -6.28
CA VAL A 51 1.57 -1.08 -5.63
C VAL A 51 2.69 -0.90 -4.61
N TRP A 52 3.41 0.20 -4.75
CA TRP A 52 4.43 0.61 -3.80
C TRP A 52 3.79 1.45 -2.71
N VAL A 53 4.32 1.33 -1.51
CA VAL A 53 3.86 2.10 -0.35
C VAL A 53 4.93 3.13 -0.02
N HIS A 54 4.55 4.40 -0.05
CA HIS A 54 5.44 5.52 0.25
C HIS A 54 5.00 6.22 1.52
N ALA A 55 5.97 6.62 2.33
CA ALA A 55 5.71 7.50 3.46
C ALA A 55 5.35 8.90 2.95
N PRO A 56 4.67 9.72 3.77
CA PRO A 56 4.50 11.14 3.44
C PRO A 56 5.89 11.75 3.22
N GLY A 57 6.06 12.47 2.13
CA GLY A 57 7.36 12.97 1.73
C GLY A 57 8.02 12.19 0.62
N GLY A 58 7.52 10.98 0.30
CA GLY A 58 7.90 10.26 -0.90
C GLY A 58 8.86 9.09 -0.72
N ASP A 59 9.37 8.85 0.49
CA ASP A 59 10.28 7.72 0.69
C ASP A 59 9.53 6.40 0.58
N VAL A 60 10.11 5.46 -0.17
CA VAL A 60 9.53 4.12 -0.29
C VAL A 60 9.66 3.39 1.04
N VAL A 61 8.57 2.79 1.48
CA VAL A 61 8.55 1.97 2.71
C VAL A 61 8.50 0.49 2.37
N GLY A 62 7.85 0.13 1.28
CA GLY A 62 7.72 -1.25 0.85
C GLY A 62 6.70 -1.39 -0.27
N HIS A 63 6.14 -2.59 -0.39
CA HIS A 63 5.16 -2.87 -1.43
C HIS A 63 4.10 -3.84 -0.93
N LEU A 64 2.99 -3.91 -1.64
CA LEU A 64 1.93 -4.84 -1.32
C LEU A 64 2.24 -6.23 -1.88
N ARG A 65 1.56 -7.24 -1.36
CA ARG A 65 1.61 -8.59 -1.89
C ARG A 65 1.05 -8.59 -3.31
N PRO A 66 1.64 -9.35 -4.25
CA PRO A 66 1.18 -9.31 -5.65
C PRO A 66 -0.30 -9.66 -5.85
N ASP A 67 -0.86 -10.56 -5.05
CA ASP A 67 -2.26 -10.93 -5.18
C ASP A 67 -3.21 -9.78 -4.82
N ILE A 68 -2.73 -8.81 -4.03
CA ILE A 68 -3.47 -7.58 -3.74
C ILE A 68 -3.01 -6.47 -4.68
N GLY A 69 -1.70 -6.33 -4.85
CA GLY A 69 -1.13 -5.22 -5.60
C GLY A 69 -1.45 -5.23 -7.09
N ALA A 70 -1.45 -6.41 -7.73
CA ALA A 70 -1.65 -6.44 -9.17
C ALA A 70 -3.06 -5.95 -9.58
N PRO A 71 -4.15 -6.49 -9.02
CA PRO A 71 -5.48 -5.98 -9.37
C PRO A 71 -5.68 -4.54 -8.92
N LEU A 72 -5.09 -4.16 -7.79
CA LEU A 72 -5.20 -2.80 -7.28
C LEU A 72 -4.48 -1.81 -8.20
N ALA A 73 -3.28 -2.16 -8.66
CA ALA A 73 -2.51 -1.31 -9.57
C ALA A 73 -3.28 -1.06 -10.86
N SER A 74 -3.83 -2.10 -11.47
CA SER A 74 -4.63 -1.96 -12.68
C SER A 74 -5.81 -1.01 -12.45
N TRP A 75 -6.52 -1.19 -11.36
CA TRP A 75 -7.67 -0.35 -11.05
C TRP A 75 -7.26 1.10 -10.82
N MET A 76 -6.14 1.33 -10.12
CA MET A 76 -5.66 2.70 -9.85
C MET A 76 -5.18 3.38 -11.11
N ILE A 77 -4.50 2.65 -12.01
CA ILE A 77 -4.04 3.20 -13.28
C ILE A 77 -5.23 3.63 -14.14
N ASP A 78 -6.33 2.91 -14.06
CA ASP A 78 -7.58 3.29 -14.74
C ASP A 78 -8.30 4.45 -14.06
N GLY A 79 -7.72 5.02 -13.02
CA GLY A 79 -8.25 6.19 -12.34
C GLY A 79 -8.92 5.92 -10.99
N GLY A 80 -8.85 4.68 -10.50
CA GLY A 80 -9.35 4.39 -9.16
C GLY A 80 -8.50 5.04 -8.09
N ARG A 81 -9.08 5.30 -6.95
CA ARG A 81 -8.37 5.89 -5.82
C ARG A 81 -8.49 5.01 -4.59
N CYS A 82 -7.35 4.76 -3.96
CA CYS A 82 -7.29 3.99 -2.74
C CYS A 82 -6.45 4.75 -1.72
N GLY A 83 -7.02 4.98 -0.55
CA GLY A 83 -6.28 5.53 0.57
C GLY A 83 -5.71 4.42 1.43
N ALA A 84 -4.71 4.76 2.22
CA ALA A 84 -4.13 3.81 3.17
C ALA A 84 -3.68 4.53 4.43
N ARG A 85 -3.85 3.85 5.55
CA ARG A 85 -3.39 4.33 6.85
C ARG A 85 -2.64 3.23 7.55
N VAL A 86 -1.65 3.63 8.33
CA VAL A 86 -0.90 2.69 9.17
C VAL A 86 -1.82 2.16 10.25
N ALA A 87 -1.97 0.84 10.32
CA ALA A 87 -2.70 0.17 11.38
C ALA A 87 -1.77 -0.26 12.50
N PHE A 88 -0.55 -0.66 12.17
CA PHE A 88 0.39 -1.18 13.14
C PHE A 88 1.82 -1.00 12.64
N VAL A 89 2.70 -0.57 13.55
CA VAL A 89 4.15 -0.54 13.30
C VAL A 89 4.81 -1.36 14.40
N GLY A 90 5.48 -2.43 14.00
CA GLY A 90 6.20 -3.28 14.93
C GLY A 90 7.66 -2.84 15.10
N SER A 91 8.26 -3.29 16.20
CA SER A 91 9.68 -3.10 16.43
C SER A 91 10.49 -4.07 15.58
N ASP A 92 11.82 -3.93 15.63
CA ASP A 92 12.72 -4.82 14.90
C ASP A 92 12.66 -6.27 15.39
N ASP A 93 12.07 -6.50 16.56
CA ASP A 93 11.86 -7.86 17.08
C ASP A 93 10.74 -8.59 16.37
N VAL A 94 9.86 -7.86 15.67
CA VAL A 94 8.77 -8.46 14.92
C VAL A 94 9.30 -8.90 13.56
N ALA A 95 8.81 -10.04 13.08
CA ALA A 95 9.19 -10.55 11.75
C ALA A 95 9.01 -9.45 10.70
N SER A 96 9.96 -9.34 9.77
CA SER A 96 10.01 -8.22 8.83
C SER A 96 8.72 -8.02 8.04
N TRP A 97 8.06 -9.12 7.66
CA TRP A 97 6.82 -9.08 6.89
C TRP A 97 5.61 -8.66 7.71
N ARG A 98 5.79 -8.45 9.03
CA ARG A 98 4.71 -8.02 9.92
C ARG A 98 5.01 -6.67 10.58
N ARG A 99 6.12 -6.04 10.23
CA ARG A 99 6.52 -4.80 10.89
C ARG A 99 5.66 -3.61 10.52
N LEU A 100 5.04 -3.66 9.36
CA LEU A 100 4.11 -2.60 8.94
C LEU A 100 2.85 -3.25 8.41
N VAL A 101 1.74 -2.90 9.02
CA VAL A 101 0.41 -3.30 8.57
C VAL A 101 -0.37 -2.04 8.27
N ILE A 102 -1.00 -1.98 7.12
CA ILE A 102 -1.80 -0.83 6.71
C ILE A 102 -3.23 -1.27 6.42
N THR A 103 -4.14 -0.33 6.54
CA THR A 103 -5.54 -0.53 6.14
C THR A 103 -5.76 0.17 4.81
N LEU A 104 -6.25 -0.57 3.83
CA LEU A 104 -6.61 -0.06 2.52
C LEU A 104 -8.10 0.26 2.50
N GLN A 105 -8.44 1.41 1.92
CA GLN A 105 -9.83 1.80 1.74
C GLN A 105 -9.94 2.57 0.44
N TYR A 106 -10.74 2.07 -0.49
CA TYR A 106 -10.94 2.80 -1.74
C TYR A 106 -11.70 4.09 -1.47
N ARG A 107 -11.47 5.06 -2.34
CA ARG A 107 -12.22 6.31 -2.33
C ARG A 107 -13.08 6.35 -3.58
N ASP A 108 -14.37 6.52 -3.37
CA ASP A 108 -15.32 6.57 -4.48
C ASP A 108 -15.34 7.97 -5.05
N ILE A 109 -14.68 8.12 -6.19
CA ILE A 109 -14.68 9.39 -6.92
C ILE A 109 -15.78 9.45 -7.96
N ALA A 110 -16.45 8.34 -8.20
CA ALA A 110 -17.52 8.30 -9.18
C ALA A 110 -18.78 8.98 -8.67
N ALA A 111 -18.82 9.25 -7.38
CA ALA A 111 -19.91 10.00 -6.79
C ALA A 111 -19.93 11.47 -7.21
N ASP A 112 -18.85 11.90 -7.82
CA ASP A 112 -18.73 13.29 -8.30
C ASP A 112 -19.69 13.58 -9.45
#